data_23469f44178d1327f7713aa5a7bb4a2c
#
_entry.id   23469f44178d1327f7713aa5a7bb4a2c
#
_cell.length_a   1.000
_cell.length_b   1.000
_cell.length_c   1.000
_cell.angle_alpha   90.00
_cell.angle_beta   90.00
_cell.angle_gamma   90.00
#
_symmetry.space_group_name_H-M   'P 1'
#
loop_
_entity.id
_entity.type
_entity.pdbx_description
1 polymer ?
#
loop_
_entity_poly.entity_id
_entity_poly.type
_entity_poly.pdbx_seq_one_letter_code
_entity_poly.pdbx_strand_id
1 'polypeptide(L)'
;VGNLGSVLNMLKKVGAANVKLSDKESDILSADKIILPGVGSFDHGMKKLRENGIDEVLRQIAVEKTAEVMGICLGMQLLTEGSEEGELPGWGLISGVVKKFDKERYTQLKIPHMGWNIVNPKKKHYILENLPNESRYYFVHSYYVNCSNTDDILMTTEYGNEFVSSFQKNNIIGCQFH
;
A
#
# COMPACT_ATOMS: atom_id res chain seq x y z
N VAL A 1 4.07 -11.31 -4.76
CA VAL A 1 5.33 -12.01 -4.56
C VAL A 1 6.32 -11.06 -3.90
N GLY A 2 6.31 -10.98 -2.59
CA GLY A 2 7.28 -10.26 -1.77
C GLY A 2 8.01 -11.25 -0.85
N ASN A 3 8.93 -10.78 -0.03
CA ASN A 3 9.51 -11.62 1.01
C ASN A 3 8.45 -11.87 2.11
N LEU A 4 7.48 -12.75 1.80
CA LEU A 4 6.38 -13.13 2.70
C LEU A 4 6.90 -13.66 4.04
N GLY A 5 8.06 -14.36 4.02
CA GLY A 5 8.71 -14.83 5.23
C GLY A 5 9.10 -13.70 6.18
N SER A 6 9.62 -12.59 5.65
CA SER A 6 9.96 -11.42 6.46
C SER A 6 8.71 -10.76 7.06
N VAL A 7 7.62 -10.67 6.31
CA VAL A 7 6.34 -10.14 6.82
C VAL A 7 5.81 -11.02 7.96
N LEU A 8 5.78 -12.35 7.76
CA LEU A 8 5.34 -13.29 8.79
C LEU A 8 6.20 -13.21 10.05
N ASN A 9 7.53 -13.13 9.90
CA ASN A 9 8.44 -12.99 11.02
C ASN A 9 8.23 -11.68 11.79
N MET A 10 7.98 -10.58 11.07
CA MET A 10 7.71 -9.30 11.70
C MET A 10 6.38 -9.31 12.45
N LEU A 11 5.32 -9.89 11.87
CA LEU A 11 4.03 -10.03 12.54
C LEU A 11 4.15 -10.84 13.83
N LYS A 12 4.89 -11.94 13.82
CA LYS A 12 5.18 -12.71 15.03
C LYS A 12 5.95 -11.88 16.06
N LYS A 13 6.95 -11.11 15.62
CA LYS A 13 7.76 -10.26 16.50
C LYS A 13 6.95 -9.18 17.21
N VAL A 14 5.94 -8.61 16.55
CA VAL A 14 5.02 -7.61 17.14
C VAL A 14 3.87 -8.25 17.90
N GLY A 15 3.86 -9.58 18.10
CA GLY A 15 2.88 -10.28 18.91
C GLY A 15 1.55 -10.59 18.20
N ALA A 16 1.50 -10.51 16.87
CA ALA A 16 0.30 -10.92 16.15
C ALA A 16 0.03 -12.41 16.31
N ALA A 17 -1.16 -12.74 16.79
CA ALA A 17 -1.63 -14.12 16.92
C ALA A 17 -2.32 -14.59 15.64
N ASN A 18 -2.34 -15.90 15.43
CA ASN A 18 -3.11 -16.56 14.35
C ASN A 18 -2.80 -16.04 12.93
N VAL A 19 -1.53 -15.67 12.67
CA VAL A 19 -1.11 -15.22 11.34
C VAL A 19 -1.08 -16.39 10.37
N LYS A 20 -1.83 -16.26 9.27
CA LYS A 20 -1.93 -17.28 8.22
C LYS A 20 -1.57 -16.66 6.87
N LEU A 21 -0.76 -17.35 6.08
CA LEU A 21 -0.56 -17.06 4.67
C LEU A 21 -1.56 -17.92 3.88
N SER A 22 -2.46 -17.29 3.15
CA SER A 22 -3.48 -17.98 2.38
C SER A 22 -3.90 -17.20 1.15
N ASP A 23 -4.31 -17.91 0.11
CA ASP A 23 -5.01 -17.42 -1.07
C ASP A 23 -6.42 -18.02 -1.18
N LYS A 24 -6.87 -18.70 -0.11
CA LYS A 24 -8.21 -19.31 -0.07
C LYS A 24 -9.25 -18.26 0.35
N GLU A 25 -10.32 -18.17 -0.40
CA GLU A 25 -11.45 -17.29 -0.13
C GLU A 25 -11.98 -17.42 1.32
N SER A 26 -12.20 -18.65 1.80
CA SER A 26 -12.70 -18.89 3.16
C SER A 26 -11.80 -18.34 4.26
N ASP A 27 -10.49 -18.38 4.06
CA ASP A 27 -9.53 -17.84 5.01
C ASP A 27 -9.54 -16.31 4.99
N ILE A 28 -9.66 -15.72 3.81
CA ILE A 28 -9.69 -14.27 3.61
C ILE A 28 -10.98 -13.69 4.20
N LEU A 29 -12.13 -14.31 3.94
CA LEU A 29 -13.44 -13.88 4.47
C LEU A 29 -13.53 -13.99 6.01
N SER A 30 -12.80 -14.92 6.62
CA SER A 30 -12.78 -15.11 8.07
C SER A 30 -11.73 -14.29 8.81
N ALA A 31 -10.93 -13.49 8.10
CA ALA A 31 -9.86 -12.70 8.70
C ALA A 31 -10.38 -11.37 9.26
N ASP A 32 -9.91 -10.98 10.45
CA ASP A 32 -10.15 -9.64 11.02
C ASP A 32 -9.26 -8.57 10.37
N LYS A 33 -8.06 -8.98 9.92
CA LYS A 33 -7.05 -8.10 9.33
C LYS A 33 -6.35 -8.79 8.17
N ILE A 34 -6.24 -8.09 7.07
CA ILE A 34 -5.62 -8.58 5.83
C ILE A 34 -4.45 -7.69 5.48
N ILE A 35 -3.28 -8.30 5.28
CA ILE A 35 -2.12 -7.62 4.73
C ILE A 35 -1.91 -8.11 3.30
N LEU A 36 -1.88 -7.17 2.38
CA LEU A 36 -1.60 -7.38 0.97
C LEU A 36 -0.20 -6.85 0.66
N PRO A 37 0.86 -7.65 0.84
CA PRO A 37 2.19 -7.25 0.41
C PRO A 37 2.32 -7.44 -1.10
N GLY A 38 3.08 -6.57 -1.75
CA GLY A 38 3.31 -6.71 -3.19
C GLY A 38 4.68 -6.19 -3.60
N VAL A 39 5.28 -6.89 -4.58
CA VAL A 39 6.48 -6.45 -5.30
C VAL A 39 6.33 -6.79 -6.78
N GLY A 40 7.02 -6.06 -7.64
CA GLY A 40 6.96 -6.22 -9.09
C GLY A 40 6.10 -5.14 -9.74
N SER A 41 5.61 -5.42 -10.96
CA SER A 41 4.85 -4.45 -11.74
C SER A 41 3.35 -4.48 -11.43
N PHE A 42 2.69 -3.36 -11.65
CA PHE A 42 1.27 -3.15 -11.40
C PHE A 42 0.38 -4.18 -12.13
N ASP A 43 0.55 -4.32 -13.45
CA ASP A 43 -0.25 -5.25 -14.25
C ASP A 43 -0.07 -6.70 -13.85
N HIS A 44 1.16 -7.10 -13.49
CA HIS A 44 1.42 -8.45 -12.99
C HIS A 44 0.69 -8.70 -11.66
N GLY A 45 0.72 -7.73 -10.75
CA GLY A 45 -0.01 -7.80 -9.49
C GLY A 45 -1.52 -7.94 -9.70
N MET A 46 -2.11 -7.11 -10.56
CA MET A 46 -3.54 -7.16 -10.88
C MET A 46 -3.97 -8.48 -11.54
N LYS A 47 -3.16 -9.00 -12.48
CA LYS A 47 -3.42 -10.30 -13.11
C LYS A 47 -3.46 -11.43 -12.09
N LYS A 48 -2.44 -11.50 -11.22
CA LYS A 48 -2.34 -12.54 -10.18
C LYS A 48 -3.54 -12.55 -9.24
N LEU A 49 -4.02 -11.38 -8.83
CA LEU A 49 -5.16 -11.29 -7.92
C LEU A 49 -6.47 -11.74 -8.61
N ARG A 50 -6.65 -11.36 -9.88
CA ARG A 50 -7.83 -11.76 -10.68
C ARG A 50 -7.83 -13.24 -11.01
N GLU A 51 -6.68 -13.81 -11.39
CA GLU A 51 -6.54 -15.25 -11.69
C GLU A 51 -6.96 -16.12 -10.49
N ASN A 52 -6.74 -15.66 -9.27
CA ASN A 52 -7.08 -16.38 -8.05
C ASN A 52 -8.46 -16.02 -7.47
N GLY A 53 -9.21 -15.11 -8.11
CA GLY A 53 -10.51 -14.63 -7.62
C GLY A 53 -10.44 -13.82 -6.32
N ILE A 54 -9.23 -13.48 -5.87
CA ILE A 54 -9.01 -12.75 -4.60
C ILE A 54 -9.50 -11.30 -4.71
N ASP A 55 -9.49 -10.73 -5.89
CA ASP A 55 -9.91 -9.35 -6.12
C ASP A 55 -11.40 -9.12 -5.79
N GLU A 56 -12.29 -10.05 -6.11
CA GLU A 56 -13.72 -9.95 -5.77
C GLU A 56 -13.94 -10.06 -4.26
N VAL A 57 -13.27 -11.01 -3.62
CA VAL A 57 -13.35 -11.22 -2.17
C VAL A 57 -12.86 -9.99 -1.40
N LEU A 58 -11.71 -9.43 -1.79
CA LEU A 58 -11.18 -8.22 -1.17
C LEU A 58 -12.07 -6.99 -1.43
N ARG A 59 -12.69 -6.91 -2.60
CA ARG A 59 -13.67 -5.86 -2.90
C ARG A 59 -14.89 -5.97 -1.99
N GLN A 60 -15.42 -7.16 -1.79
CA GLN A 60 -16.51 -7.41 -0.86
C GLN A 60 -16.14 -6.95 0.55
N ILE A 61 -15.01 -7.39 1.08
CA ILE A 61 -14.52 -7.02 2.41
C ILE A 61 -14.37 -5.50 2.55
N ALA A 62 -13.86 -4.83 1.51
CA ALA A 62 -13.69 -3.38 1.52
C ALA A 62 -15.03 -2.63 1.55
N VAL A 63 -16.03 -3.11 0.82
CA VAL A 63 -17.38 -2.51 0.75
C VAL A 63 -18.16 -2.78 2.04
N GLU A 64 -18.15 -4.02 2.51
CA GLU A 64 -18.87 -4.46 3.72
C GLU A 64 -18.15 -4.07 5.02
N LYS A 65 -16.87 -3.66 4.92
CA LYS A 65 -16.00 -3.27 6.05
C LYS A 65 -15.87 -4.37 7.12
N THR A 66 -15.88 -5.62 6.70
CA THR A 66 -15.82 -6.77 7.61
C THR A 66 -14.43 -7.03 8.18
N ALA A 67 -13.36 -6.57 7.52
CA ALA A 67 -11.99 -6.66 7.99
C ALA A 67 -11.20 -5.39 7.63
N GLU A 68 -10.11 -5.13 8.36
CA GLU A 68 -9.13 -4.10 7.96
C GLU A 68 -8.20 -4.63 6.86
N VAL A 69 -8.00 -3.84 5.81
CA VAL A 69 -7.13 -4.19 4.68
C VAL A 69 -5.94 -3.24 4.61
N MET A 70 -4.72 -3.78 4.67
CA MET A 70 -3.49 -3.00 4.54
C MET A 70 -2.69 -3.41 3.31
N GLY A 71 -2.56 -2.51 2.35
CA GLY A 71 -1.66 -2.67 1.20
C GLY A 71 -0.26 -2.14 1.50
N ILE A 72 0.78 -2.93 1.18
CA ILE A 72 2.18 -2.54 1.36
C ILE A 72 2.88 -2.48 0.00
N CYS A 73 3.53 -1.36 -0.29
CA CYS A 73 4.28 -1.08 -1.51
C CYS A 73 3.40 -1.27 -2.77
N LEU A 74 3.66 -2.26 -3.63
CA LEU A 74 2.78 -2.57 -4.75
C LEU A 74 1.34 -2.86 -4.28
N GLY A 75 1.16 -3.55 -3.14
CA GLY A 75 -0.16 -3.79 -2.57
C GLY A 75 -0.95 -2.52 -2.28
N MET A 76 -0.30 -1.45 -1.83
CA MET A 76 -0.92 -0.12 -1.72
C MET A 76 -1.37 0.41 -3.08
N GLN A 77 -0.51 0.28 -4.09
CA GLN A 77 -0.77 0.81 -5.43
C GLN A 77 -1.95 0.12 -6.11
N LEU A 78 -2.10 -1.20 -5.95
CA LEU A 78 -3.20 -2.00 -6.52
C LEU A 78 -4.59 -1.57 -6.01
N LEU A 79 -4.67 -0.93 -4.82
CA LEU A 79 -5.92 -0.42 -4.24
C LEU A 79 -6.45 0.83 -4.94
N THR A 80 -5.64 1.50 -5.78
CA THR A 80 -6.02 2.71 -6.54
C THR A 80 -6.77 2.38 -7.83
N GLU A 81 -7.13 3.41 -8.60
CA GLU A 81 -7.86 3.27 -9.87
C GLU A 81 -6.99 2.73 -11.01
N GLY A 82 -5.68 2.96 -10.97
CA GLY A 82 -4.76 2.53 -12.02
C GLY A 82 -3.34 3.09 -11.83
N SER A 83 -2.46 2.82 -12.79
CA SER A 83 -1.05 3.17 -12.72
C SER A 83 -0.48 3.59 -14.07
N GLU A 84 0.40 4.59 -14.08
CA GLU A 84 1.22 4.92 -15.25
C GLU A 84 2.28 3.85 -15.58
N GLU A 85 2.44 2.83 -14.72
CA GLU A 85 3.31 1.69 -14.97
C GLU A 85 2.67 0.66 -15.92
N GLY A 86 1.34 0.56 -15.92
CA GLY A 86 0.60 -0.47 -16.64
C GLY A 86 -0.67 0.05 -17.30
N GLU A 87 -1.38 -0.86 -17.95
CA GLU A 87 -2.62 -0.57 -18.67
C GLU A 87 -3.87 -1.12 -17.97
N LEU A 88 -3.69 -2.04 -17.04
CA LEU A 88 -4.82 -2.64 -16.33
C LEU A 88 -5.40 -1.68 -15.29
N PRO A 89 -6.73 -1.64 -15.14
CA PRO A 89 -7.35 -0.92 -14.05
C PRO A 89 -7.00 -1.57 -12.70
N GLY A 90 -6.80 -0.74 -11.68
CA GLY A 90 -6.68 -1.18 -10.30
C GLY A 90 -8.03 -1.51 -9.69
N TRP A 91 -8.08 -1.61 -8.35
CA TRP A 91 -9.34 -1.92 -7.67
C TRP A 91 -10.27 -0.73 -7.49
N GLY A 92 -9.76 0.50 -7.55
CA GLY A 92 -10.56 1.72 -7.40
C GLY A 92 -11.19 1.90 -6.02
N LEU A 93 -10.61 1.27 -4.99
CA LEU A 93 -11.06 1.42 -3.60
C LEU A 93 -10.62 2.77 -3.03
N ILE A 94 -9.50 3.27 -3.51
CA ILE A 94 -8.97 4.62 -3.24
C ILE A 94 -9.02 5.42 -4.53
N SER A 95 -9.67 6.57 -4.49
CA SER A 95 -9.70 7.50 -5.63
C SER A 95 -8.34 8.13 -5.83
N GLY A 96 -7.74 7.83 -6.97
CA GLY A 96 -6.39 8.28 -7.32
C GLY A 96 -5.67 7.30 -8.22
N VAL A 97 -4.52 7.72 -8.70
CA VAL A 97 -3.70 6.95 -9.64
C VAL A 97 -2.26 6.90 -9.20
N VAL A 98 -1.57 5.87 -9.62
CA VAL A 98 -0.13 5.73 -9.40
C VAL A 98 0.63 6.46 -10.49
N LYS A 99 1.48 7.41 -10.10
CA LYS A 99 2.27 8.29 -10.97
C LYS A 99 3.73 7.89 -11.00
N LYS A 100 4.39 8.13 -12.10
CA LYS A 100 5.84 8.01 -12.23
C LYS A 100 6.54 9.25 -11.65
N PHE A 101 7.70 9.07 -11.00
CA PHE A 101 8.55 10.23 -10.68
C PHE A 101 9.05 10.90 -11.95
N ASP A 102 8.87 12.22 -12.04
CA ASP A 102 9.28 13.03 -13.16
C ASP A 102 10.80 13.29 -13.14
N LYS A 103 11.55 12.52 -13.93
CA LYS A 103 13.00 12.66 -14.08
C LYS A 103 13.42 13.94 -14.79
N GLU A 104 12.58 14.45 -15.68
CA GLU A 104 12.90 15.67 -16.45
C GLU A 104 12.82 16.89 -15.55
N ARG A 105 11.81 16.91 -14.67
CA ARG A 105 11.64 17.97 -13.67
C ARG A 105 12.67 17.90 -12.55
N TYR A 106 13.10 16.69 -12.17
CA TYR A 106 13.99 16.48 -11.01
C TYR A 106 15.26 15.71 -11.43
N THR A 107 16.09 16.36 -12.25
CA THR A 107 17.29 15.76 -12.86
C THR A 107 18.30 15.20 -11.85
N GLN A 108 18.32 15.71 -10.62
CA GLN A 108 19.20 15.26 -9.55
C GLN A 108 18.68 14.03 -8.78
N LEU A 109 17.43 13.62 -9.01
CA LEU A 109 16.86 12.49 -8.31
C LEU A 109 17.31 11.15 -8.91
N LYS A 110 17.72 10.26 -8.03
CA LYS A 110 17.92 8.85 -8.40
C LYS A 110 16.60 8.12 -8.36
N ILE A 111 16.20 7.50 -9.46
CA ILE A 111 15.02 6.63 -9.51
C ILE A 111 15.48 5.20 -9.77
N PRO A 112 15.05 4.25 -8.93
CA PRO A 112 13.99 4.36 -7.89
C PRO A 112 14.38 5.23 -6.70
N HIS A 113 13.36 5.81 -6.01
CA HIS A 113 13.51 6.30 -4.64
C HIS A 113 13.88 5.11 -3.76
N MET A 114 15.12 5.06 -3.32
CA MET A 114 15.67 3.94 -2.55
C MET A 114 16.41 4.46 -1.33
N GLY A 115 15.98 4.03 -0.15
CA GLY A 115 16.62 4.37 1.11
C GLY A 115 15.64 4.75 2.22
N TRP A 116 16.21 5.20 3.35
CA TRP A 116 15.45 5.65 4.52
C TRP A 116 15.03 7.11 4.34
N ASN A 117 13.74 7.39 4.49
CA ASN A 117 13.22 8.75 4.38
C ASN A 117 12.16 9.00 5.44
N ILE A 118 11.92 10.28 5.76
CA ILE A 118 10.98 10.73 6.76
C ILE A 118 9.55 10.66 6.21
N VAL A 119 8.62 10.24 7.07
CA VAL A 119 7.19 10.33 6.81
C VAL A 119 6.56 11.42 7.67
N ASN A 120 5.68 12.21 7.07
CA ASN A 120 5.02 13.33 7.70
C ASN A 120 3.51 13.05 7.83
N PRO A 121 2.98 12.84 9.06
CA PRO A 121 1.54 12.70 9.29
C PRO A 121 0.76 13.92 8.80
N LYS A 122 -0.37 13.69 8.13
CA LYS A 122 -1.27 14.76 7.63
C LYS A 122 -2.58 14.83 8.39
N LYS A 123 -2.95 13.75 9.09
CA LYS A 123 -4.14 13.72 9.96
C LYS A 123 -3.89 12.85 11.19
N LYS A 124 -4.71 13.04 12.22
CA LYS A 124 -4.71 12.16 13.39
C LYS A 124 -5.37 10.84 13.05
N HIS A 125 -4.74 9.74 13.43
CA HIS A 125 -5.28 8.39 13.25
C HIS A 125 -4.65 7.44 14.27
N TYR A 126 -5.40 6.45 14.78
CA TYR A 126 -4.94 5.55 15.84
C TYR A 126 -3.62 4.83 15.50
N ILE A 127 -3.40 4.48 14.23
CA ILE A 127 -2.17 3.81 13.78
C ILE A 127 -0.91 4.69 13.93
N LEU A 128 -1.08 6.00 14.11
CA LEU A 128 -0.01 6.99 14.25
C LEU A 128 0.19 7.48 15.69
N GLU A 129 -0.64 7.04 16.65
CA GLU A 129 -0.64 7.61 18.02
C GLU A 129 0.72 7.54 18.72
N ASN A 130 1.49 6.50 18.46
CA ASN A 130 2.82 6.31 19.05
C ASN A 130 3.96 6.51 18.04
N LEU A 131 3.69 7.17 16.91
CA LEU A 131 4.70 7.42 15.92
C LEU A 131 5.66 8.52 16.42
N PRO A 132 6.96 8.22 16.62
CA PRO A 132 7.93 9.24 17.00
C PRO A 132 8.04 10.35 15.96
N ASN A 133 8.38 11.56 16.40
CA ASN A 133 8.73 12.65 15.50
C ASN A 133 9.91 12.22 14.58
N GLU A 134 9.88 12.68 13.32
CA GLU A 134 10.89 12.30 12.32
C GLU A 134 11.04 10.80 12.08
N SER A 135 9.94 10.05 12.18
CA SER A 135 9.95 8.62 11.87
C SER A 135 10.40 8.37 10.45
N ARG A 136 11.34 7.43 10.31
CA ARG A 136 11.93 7.05 9.02
C ARG A 136 11.56 5.63 8.67
N TYR A 137 11.20 5.44 7.39
CA TYR A 137 10.92 4.13 6.82
C TYR A 137 11.74 3.91 5.56
N TYR A 138 11.90 2.65 5.18
CA TYR A 138 12.63 2.28 3.99
C TYR A 138 11.72 2.31 2.75
N PHE A 139 12.16 3.00 1.71
CA PHE A 139 11.49 3.10 0.43
C PHE A 139 12.30 2.39 -0.67
N VAL A 140 11.62 1.78 -1.62
CA VAL A 140 12.20 1.25 -2.86
C VAL A 140 11.11 1.21 -3.94
N HIS A 141 10.91 2.33 -4.64
CA HIS A 141 9.85 2.45 -5.64
C HIS A 141 10.16 3.51 -6.71
N SER A 142 9.65 3.29 -7.93
CA SER A 142 9.75 4.23 -9.06
C SER A 142 8.46 4.97 -9.35
N TYR A 143 7.37 4.55 -8.71
CA TYR A 143 6.03 5.09 -8.84
C TYR A 143 5.45 5.37 -7.47
N TYR A 144 4.54 6.34 -7.35
CA TYR A 144 3.90 6.74 -6.10
C TYR A 144 2.43 7.02 -6.29
N VAL A 145 1.63 6.85 -5.25
CA VAL A 145 0.20 7.14 -5.28
C VAL A 145 -0.05 8.65 -5.24
N ASN A 146 -0.95 9.11 -6.10
CA ASN A 146 -1.51 10.45 -6.09
C ASN A 146 -3.01 10.33 -5.81
N CYS A 147 -3.42 10.60 -4.55
CA CYS A 147 -4.82 10.58 -4.16
C CYS A 147 -5.57 11.77 -4.74
N SER A 148 -6.76 11.52 -5.29
CA SER A 148 -7.66 12.59 -5.77
C SER A 148 -8.36 13.30 -4.60
N ASN A 149 -8.62 12.57 -3.49
CA ASN A 149 -9.19 13.13 -2.28
C ASN A 149 -8.09 13.31 -1.21
N THR A 150 -7.85 14.54 -0.80
CA THR A 150 -6.86 14.89 0.22
C THR A 150 -7.19 14.34 1.61
N ASP A 151 -8.47 14.10 1.91
CA ASP A 151 -8.90 13.53 3.20
C ASP A 151 -8.46 12.07 3.36
N ASP A 152 -8.19 11.38 2.25
CA ASP A 152 -7.68 10.00 2.27
C ASP A 152 -6.17 9.96 2.60
N ILE A 153 -5.44 11.08 2.50
CA ILE A 153 -4.00 11.13 2.78
C ILE A 153 -3.75 10.96 4.28
N LEU A 154 -2.97 9.95 4.63
CA LEU A 154 -2.57 9.69 6.01
C LEU A 154 -1.17 10.26 6.30
N MET A 155 -0.21 10.00 5.41
CA MET A 155 1.18 10.50 5.50
C MET A 155 1.72 10.86 4.13
N THR A 156 2.66 11.80 4.12
CA THR A 156 3.43 12.18 2.94
C THR A 156 4.92 12.07 3.17
N THR A 157 5.69 12.11 2.11
CA THR A 157 7.15 12.08 2.12
C THR A 157 7.69 12.99 1.02
N GLU A 158 8.81 13.67 1.29
CA GLU A 158 9.48 14.52 0.32
C GLU A 158 10.53 13.73 -0.47
N TYR A 159 10.41 13.73 -1.79
CA TYR A 159 11.44 13.21 -2.70
C TYR A 159 11.36 13.94 -4.04
N GLY A 160 11.99 15.12 -4.12
CA GLY A 160 11.84 16.06 -5.23
C GLY A 160 10.52 16.81 -5.23
N ASN A 161 9.44 16.12 -4.95
CA ASN A 161 8.12 16.66 -4.62
C ASN A 161 7.54 15.91 -3.42
N GLU A 162 6.59 16.52 -2.76
CA GLU A 162 5.79 15.81 -1.75
C GLU A 162 4.90 14.78 -2.46
N PHE A 163 4.92 13.52 -1.99
CA PHE A 163 4.06 12.45 -2.48
C PHE A 163 3.36 11.72 -1.34
N VAL A 164 2.26 11.04 -1.64
CA VAL A 164 1.50 10.26 -0.67
C VAL A 164 2.28 8.99 -0.32
N SER A 165 2.83 8.92 0.88
CA SER A 165 3.52 7.74 1.38
C SER A 165 2.62 6.79 2.17
N SER A 166 1.44 7.26 2.60
CA SER A 166 0.38 6.43 3.17
C SER A 166 -0.98 7.08 2.98
N PHE A 167 -2.00 6.28 2.76
CA PHE A 167 -3.40 6.70 2.74
C PHE A 167 -4.25 5.85 3.69
N GLN A 168 -5.42 6.37 4.05
CA GLN A 168 -6.43 5.65 4.82
C GLN A 168 -7.84 6.13 4.46
N LYS A 169 -8.72 5.19 4.13
CA LYS A 169 -10.14 5.42 3.84
C LYS A 169 -10.94 4.25 4.39
N ASN A 170 -11.89 4.54 5.29
CA ASN A 170 -12.68 3.49 5.97
C ASN A 170 -11.76 2.44 6.65
N ASN A 171 -11.93 1.16 6.26
CA ASN A 171 -11.13 0.02 6.71
C ASN A 171 -9.90 -0.30 5.84
N ILE A 172 -9.54 0.61 4.93
CA ILE A 172 -8.44 0.41 3.99
C ILE A 172 -7.29 1.34 4.35
N ILE A 173 -6.09 0.78 4.45
CA ILE A 173 -4.84 1.49 4.69
C ILE A 173 -3.84 1.08 3.61
N GLY A 174 -3.05 2.03 3.13
CA GLY A 174 -1.93 1.77 2.23
C GLY A 174 -0.66 2.43 2.73
N CYS A 175 0.49 1.76 2.60
CA CYS A 175 1.80 2.36 2.81
C CYS A 175 2.77 1.98 1.69
N GLN A 176 3.52 2.97 1.18
CA GLN A 176 4.50 2.79 0.11
C GLN A 176 5.83 2.22 0.63
N PHE A 177 6.09 2.44 1.87
CA PHE A 177 7.33 2.04 2.55
C PHE A 177 7.25 0.65 3.18
N HIS A 178 8.42 0.18 3.57
CA HIS A 178 8.63 -1.09 4.26
C HIS A 178 9.14 -0.89 5.69
#